data_9a0d8dae693b1b25835a35cb003755c8
#
_entry.id   9a0d8dae693b1b25835a35cb003755c8
#
_cell.length_a   1.000
_cell.length_b   1.000
_cell.length_c   1.000
_cell.angle_alpha   90.00
_cell.angle_beta   90.00
_cell.angle_gamma   90.00
#
_symmetry.space_group_name_H-M   'P 1'
#
loop_
_entity.id
_entity.type
_entity.pdbx_description
1 polymer ?
#
loop_
_entity_poly.entity_id
_entity_poly.type
_entity_poly.pdbx_seq_one_letter_code
_entity_poly.pdbx_strand_id
1 'polypeptide(L)'
;MEETIDRIARAYGVDSSDAFVLSSGIFLTAESGKKQEFARVRHIPLSAARLDKVTAVNQLSREIEEGLHMPKEAKAWLLDIQRMPDKPRWHQVLASGVGSACFCFLFGGDVVDSMVAFLSGFVLYFYLLYLLRGRMSKIATNISGGALVTLIAVFLYQAGIGHHLDKAVSYTHLRAHETAANLV
;
A
#
# COMPACT_ATOMS: atom_id res chain seq x y z
N MET A 1 4.85 -11.94 6.10
CA MET A 1 5.48 -12.54 4.90
C MET A 1 6.33 -13.76 5.25
N GLU A 2 7.21 -13.65 6.23
CA GLU A 2 8.02 -14.79 6.71
C GLU A 2 7.12 -15.97 7.10
N GLU A 3 6.11 -15.74 7.94
CA GLU A 3 5.12 -16.75 8.32
C GLU A 3 4.42 -17.41 7.12
N THR A 4 4.10 -16.66 6.08
CA THR A 4 3.47 -17.20 4.87
C THR A 4 4.41 -18.13 4.10
N ILE A 5 5.69 -17.77 4.02
CA ILE A 5 6.72 -18.59 3.36
C ILE A 5 6.94 -19.88 4.15
N ASP A 6 7.07 -19.77 5.46
CA ASP A 6 7.28 -20.92 6.35
C ASP A 6 6.09 -21.90 6.32
N ARG A 7 4.87 -21.37 6.33
CA ARG A 7 3.63 -22.16 6.19
C ARG A 7 3.61 -22.97 4.89
N ILE A 8 3.92 -22.34 3.76
CA ILE A 8 3.98 -23.01 2.44
C ILE A 8 5.10 -24.05 2.41
N ALA A 9 6.27 -23.74 2.97
CA ALA A 9 7.41 -24.65 3.01
C ALA A 9 7.07 -25.92 3.80
N ARG A 10 6.48 -25.78 4.99
CA ARG A 10 6.06 -26.90 5.83
C ARG A 10 4.97 -27.76 5.16
N ALA A 11 3.99 -27.13 4.51
CA ALA A 11 2.91 -27.84 3.83
C ALA A 11 3.43 -28.72 2.69
N TYR A 12 4.55 -28.36 2.06
CA TYR A 12 5.17 -29.17 1.02
C TYR A 12 6.33 -30.06 1.53
N GLY A 13 6.46 -30.24 2.84
CA GLY A 13 7.40 -31.20 3.42
C GLY A 13 8.86 -30.74 3.39
N VAL A 14 9.11 -29.43 3.47
CA VAL A 14 10.45 -28.87 3.68
C VAL A 14 10.79 -29.00 5.16
N ASP A 15 11.91 -29.65 5.50
CA ASP A 15 12.29 -29.96 6.89
C ASP A 15 12.68 -28.73 7.68
N SER A 16 13.39 -27.78 7.03
CA SER A 16 13.78 -26.49 7.61
C SER A 16 13.72 -25.41 6.55
N SER A 17 13.14 -24.26 6.88
CA SER A 17 13.17 -23.09 6.04
C SER A 17 13.36 -21.84 6.88
N ASP A 18 14.34 -21.01 6.49
CA ASP A 18 14.57 -19.70 7.08
C ASP A 18 14.32 -18.63 6.02
N ALA A 19 13.38 -17.74 6.30
CA ALA A 19 13.07 -16.62 5.44
C ALA A 19 13.37 -15.31 6.16
N PHE A 20 14.27 -14.50 5.61
CA PHE A 20 14.56 -13.18 6.11
C PHE A 20 14.10 -12.13 5.12
N VAL A 21 13.09 -11.34 5.52
CA VAL A 21 12.44 -10.37 4.65
C VAL A 21 12.90 -8.95 4.99
N LEU A 22 13.55 -8.31 4.05
CA LEU A 22 13.93 -6.90 4.09
C LEU A 22 12.99 -6.04 3.24
N SER A 23 13.04 -4.73 3.41
CA SER A 23 12.26 -3.78 2.62
C SER A 23 12.54 -3.86 1.10
N SER A 24 13.74 -4.29 0.72
CA SER A 24 14.21 -4.35 -0.68
C SER A 24 14.62 -5.74 -1.14
N GLY A 25 14.43 -6.79 -0.32
CA GLY A 25 14.84 -8.14 -0.70
C GLY A 25 14.35 -9.22 0.23
N ILE A 26 14.37 -10.44 -0.28
CA ILE A 26 14.09 -11.66 0.47
C ILE A 26 15.29 -12.58 0.36
N PHE A 27 15.75 -13.08 1.50
CA PHE A 27 16.69 -14.18 1.62
C PHE A 27 15.90 -15.41 2.05
N LEU A 28 16.05 -16.48 1.35
CA LEU A 28 15.38 -17.74 1.64
C LEU A 28 16.42 -18.85 1.62
N THR A 29 16.49 -19.60 2.72
CA THR A 29 17.20 -20.87 2.79
C THR A 29 16.20 -21.98 3.05
N ALA A 30 16.42 -23.12 2.47
CA ALA A 30 15.56 -24.31 2.66
C ALA A 30 16.40 -25.57 2.62
N GLU A 31 16.10 -26.50 3.53
CA GLU A 31 16.73 -27.81 3.61
C GLU A 31 15.65 -28.88 3.49
N SER A 32 15.90 -29.92 2.67
CA SER A 32 15.00 -31.05 2.50
C SER A 32 15.79 -32.36 2.51
N GLY A 33 15.49 -33.19 3.44
CA GLY A 33 15.78 -34.59 3.76
C GLY A 33 16.98 -35.35 3.19
N LYS A 34 17.70 -34.92 2.18
CA LYS A 34 18.97 -35.47 1.67
C LYS A 34 19.79 -34.40 0.93
N LYS A 35 20.43 -33.51 1.66
CA LYS A 35 21.57 -32.70 1.17
C LYS A 35 21.31 -31.78 -0.04
N GLN A 36 20.25 -31.02 -0.05
CA GLN A 36 20.21 -29.83 -0.90
C GLN A 36 19.86 -28.62 -0.03
N GLU A 37 20.88 -27.96 0.51
CA GLU A 37 20.75 -26.62 0.99
C GLU A 37 20.49 -25.71 -0.21
N PHE A 38 19.34 -25.06 -0.21
CA PHE A 38 18.98 -24.10 -1.24
C PHE A 38 18.96 -22.71 -0.64
N ALA A 39 19.85 -21.83 -1.11
CA ALA A 39 19.86 -20.42 -0.73
C ALA A 39 19.49 -19.56 -1.93
N ARG A 40 18.52 -18.67 -1.77
CA ARG A 40 18.10 -17.75 -2.81
C ARG A 40 17.93 -16.34 -2.28
N VAL A 41 18.51 -15.39 -3.00
CA VAL A 41 18.35 -13.96 -2.74
C VAL A 41 17.57 -13.34 -3.90
N ARG A 42 16.50 -12.60 -3.58
CA ARG A 42 15.76 -11.83 -4.57
C ARG A 42 15.67 -10.38 -4.17
N HIS A 43 16.07 -9.51 -5.06
CA HIS A 43 15.78 -8.08 -4.94
C HIS A 43 14.32 -7.82 -5.29
N ILE A 44 13.62 -7.09 -4.43
CA ILE A 44 12.23 -6.68 -4.62
C ILE A 44 12.24 -5.15 -4.72
N PRO A 45 11.81 -4.58 -5.86
CA PRO A 45 11.67 -3.13 -5.96
C PRO A 45 10.61 -2.65 -4.99
N LEU A 46 10.91 -1.54 -4.31
CA LEU A 46 9.95 -0.88 -3.43
C LEU A 46 8.73 -0.46 -4.25
N SER A 47 7.59 -1.03 -3.95
CA SER A 47 6.30 -0.71 -4.56
C SER A 47 5.24 -0.55 -3.48
N ALA A 48 4.15 0.15 -3.82
CA ALA A 48 3.01 0.26 -2.92
C ALA A 48 2.43 -1.13 -2.59
N ALA A 49 2.05 -1.32 -1.33
CA ALA A 49 1.44 -2.57 -0.88
C ALA A 49 0.08 -2.79 -1.56
N ARG A 50 0.00 -3.83 -2.37
CA ARG A 50 -1.24 -4.27 -3.04
C ARG A 50 -2.00 -5.20 -2.12
N LEU A 51 -2.93 -4.66 -1.32
CA LEU A 51 -3.71 -5.45 -0.36
C LEU A 51 -4.53 -6.56 -1.01
N ASP A 52 -5.03 -6.34 -2.22
CA ASP A 52 -5.72 -7.36 -3.02
C ASP A 52 -4.84 -8.58 -3.31
N LYS A 53 -3.58 -8.36 -3.71
CA LYS A 53 -2.60 -9.43 -3.91
C LYS A 53 -2.20 -10.09 -2.60
N VAL A 54 -2.01 -9.30 -1.53
CA VAL A 54 -1.68 -9.83 -0.21
C VAL A 54 -2.78 -10.75 0.30
N THR A 55 -4.04 -10.35 0.16
CA THR A 55 -5.20 -11.18 0.56
C THR A 55 -5.25 -12.46 -0.27
N ALA A 56 -5.06 -12.38 -1.59
CA ALA A 56 -5.08 -13.56 -2.46
C ALA A 56 -3.95 -14.55 -2.15
N VAL A 57 -2.72 -14.05 -1.88
CA VAL A 57 -1.59 -14.92 -1.49
C VAL A 57 -1.84 -15.54 -0.11
N ASN A 58 -2.41 -14.79 0.81
CA ASN A 58 -2.72 -15.30 2.15
C ASN A 58 -3.80 -16.39 2.11
N GLN A 59 -4.82 -16.21 1.27
CA GLN A 59 -5.83 -17.21 1.01
C GLN A 59 -5.22 -18.49 0.40
N LEU A 60 -4.43 -18.32 -0.66
CA LEU A 60 -3.74 -19.45 -1.29
C LEU A 60 -2.83 -20.21 -0.31
N SER A 61 -2.14 -19.49 0.60
CA SER A 61 -1.27 -20.16 1.58
C SER A 61 -2.04 -21.05 2.56
N ARG A 62 -3.28 -20.69 2.90
CA ARG A 62 -4.15 -21.50 3.75
C ARG A 62 -4.67 -22.73 2.99
N GLU A 63 -5.07 -22.55 1.76
CA GLU A 63 -5.52 -23.66 0.90
C GLU A 63 -4.40 -24.66 0.63
N ILE A 64 -3.15 -24.22 0.54
CA ILE A 64 -1.96 -25.09 0.46
C ILE A 64 -1.77 -25.85 1.78
N GLU A 65 -1.93 -25.21 2.92
CA GLU A 65 -1.82 -25.84 4.24
C GLU A 65 -2.89 -26.94 4.43
N GLU A 66 -4.08 -26.73 3.88
CA GLU A 66 -5.18 -27.71 3.85
C GLU A 66 -4.95 -28.84 2.83
N GLY A 67 -3.88 -28.77 2.04
CA GLY A 67 -3.52 -29.79 1.04
C GLY A 67 -4.34 -29.74 -0.25
N LEU A 68 -5.06 -28.63 -0.50
CA LEU A 68 -5.95 -28.50 -1.66
C LEU A 68 -5.21 -28.28 -2.98
N HIS A 69 -3.93 -27.86 -2.96
CA HIS A 69 -3.17 -27.54 -4.16
C HIS A 69 -1.84 -28.27 -4.23
N MET A 70 -1.57 -28.87 -5.38
CA MET A 70 -0.24 -29.37 -5.68
C MET A 70 0.75 -28.24 -5.99
N PRO A 71 2.09 -28.43 -5.82
CA PRO A 71 3.09 -27.39 -6.04
C PRO A 71 3.02 -26.73 -7.41
N LYS A 72 2.66 -27.48 -8.45
CA LYS A 72 2.52 -26.96 -9.83
C LYS A 72 1.30 -26.04 -9.97
N GLU A 73 0.18 -26.40 -9.35
CA GLU A 73 -1.06 -25.61 -9.33
C GLU A 73 -0.89 -24.34 -8.52
N ALA A 74 -0.31 -24.45 -7.32
CA ALA A 74 -0.02 -23.29 -6.48
C ALA A 74 0.90 -22.29 -7.20
N LYS A 75 1.88 -22.76 -7.97
CA LYS A 75 2.72 -21.90 -8.79
C LYS A 75 1.92 -21.18 -9.90
N ALA A 76 0.98 -21.87 -10.54
CA ALA A 76 0.11 -21.26 -11.55
C ALA A 76 -0.77 -20.16 -10.92
N TRP A 77 -1.40 -20.43 -9.78
CA TRP A 77 -2.17 -19.46 -9.02
C TRP A 77 -1.34 -18.22 -8.61
N LEU A 78 -0.11 -18.41 -8.14
CA LEU A 78 0.80 -17.31 -7.82
C LEU A 78 1.11 -16.44 -9.04
N LEU A 79 1.28 -17.04 -10.21
CA LEU A 79 1.50 -16.30 -11.46
C LEU A 79 0.25 -15.49 -11.86
N ASP A 80 -0.95 -16.05 -11.66
CA ASP A 80 -2.20 -15.35 -11.94
C ASP A 80 -2.41 -14.18 -10.96
N ILE A 81 -2.12 -14.37 -9.67
CA ILE A 81 -2.13 -13.29 -8.68
C ILE A 81 -1.12 -12.19 -9.07
N GLN A 82 0.07 -12.57 -9.53
CA GLN A 82 1.07 -11.61 -10.00
C GLN A 82 0.56 -10.76 -11.17
N ARG A 83 -0.22 -11.37 -12.08
CA ARG A 83 -0.79 -10.74 -13.28
C ARG A 83 -2.06 -9.92 -13.01
N MET A 84 -2.60 -9.96 -11.80
CA MET A 84 -3.81 -9.18 -11.47
C MET A 84 -3.65 -7.72 -11.90
N PRO A 85 -4.60 -7.17 -12.68
CA PRO A 85 -4.55 -5.81 -13.19
C PRO A 85 -4.60 -4.80 -12.06
N ASP A 86 -4.05 -3.62 -12.32
CA ASP A 86 -4.15 -2.52 -11.39
C ASP A 86 -5.57 -1.98 -11.33
N LYS A 87 -6.02 -1.60 -10.12
CA LYS A 87 -7.32 -0.95 -9.97
C LYS A 87 -7.34 0.38 -10.73
N PRO A 88 -8.50 0.77 -11.30
CA PRO A 88 -8.62 2.03 -12.01
C PRO A 88 -8.21 3.21 -11.11
N ARG A 89 -7.43 4.12 -11.66
CA ARG A 89 -6.85 5.24 -10.91
C ARG A 89 -7.89 6.16 -10.27
N TRP A 90 -9.05 6.32 -10.88
CA TRP A 90 -10.12 7.17 -10.35
C TRP A 90 -10.71 6.64 -9.03
N HIS A 91 -10.77 5.30 -8.83
CA HIS A 91 -11.15 4.72 -7.53
C HIS A 91 -10.17 5.11 -6.43
N GLN A 92 -8.88 5.18 -6.76
CA GLN A 92 -7.85 5.57 -5.80
C GLN A 92 -8.00 7.05 -5.41
N VAL A 93 -8.31 7.91 -6.38
CA VAL A 93 -8.58 9.35 -6.13
C VAL A 93 -9.80 9.52 -5.22
N LEU A 94 -10.92 8.84 -5.53
CA LEU A 94 -12.10 8.88 -4.67
C LEU A 94 -11.83 8.33 -3.27
N ALA A 95 -11.16 7.19 -3.17
CA ALA A 95 -10.82 6.59 -1.88
C ALA A 95 -9.94 7.50 -1.03
N SER A 96 -9.03 8.27 -1.64
CA SER A 96 -8.22 9.27 -0.94
C SER A 96 -9.08 10.39 -0.36
N GLY A 97 -10.00 10.93 -1.14
CA GLY A 97 -10.93 11.97 -0.67
C GLY A 97 -11.82 11.46 0.48
N VAL A 98 -12.47 10.31 0.29
CA VAL A 98 -13.33 9.70 1.33
C VAL A 98 -12.52 9.40 2.59
N GLY A 99 -11.34 8.81 2.45
CA GLY A 99 -10.47 8.53 3.60
C GLY A 99 -10.08 9.79 4.36
N SER A 100 -9.72 10.87 3.68
CA SER A 100 -9.38 12.16 4.32
C SER A 100 -10.57 12.73 5.09
N ALA A 101 -11.78 12.67 4.51
CA ALA A 101 -13.00 13.13 5.17
C ALA A 101 -13.32 12.30 6.42
N CYS A 102 -13.25 10.97 6.31
CA CYS A 102 -13.49 10.07 7.46
C CYS A 102 -12.50 10.32 8.60
N PHE A 103 -11.22 10.48 8.28
CA PHE A 103 -10.22 10.78 9.31
C PHE A 103 -10.48 12.14 9.97
N CYS A 104 -10.78 13.19 9.19
CA CYS A 104 -11.13 14.49 9.73
C CYS A 104 -12.30 14.40 10.72
N PHE A 105 -13.36 13.68 10.36
CA PHE A 105 -14.53 13.48 11.19
C PHE A 105 -14.20 12.68 12.47
N LEU A 106 -13.46 11.58 12.37
CA LEU A 106 -13.04 10.75 13.51
C LEU A 106 -12.23 11.53 14.54
N PHE A 107 -11.44 12.50 14.10
CA PHE A 107 -10.62 13.33 14.98
C PHE A 107 -11.33 14.63 15.44
N GLY A 108 -12.65 14.67 15.32
CA GLY A 108 -13.49 15.73 15.88
C GLY A 108 -13.59 16.97 14.98
N GLY A 109 -13.40 16.83 13.67
CA GLY A 109 -13.76 17.86 12.70
C GLY A 109 -15.27 17.83 12.41
N ASP A 110 -15.80 18.98 12.04
CA ASP A 110 -17.19 19.11 11.64
C ASP A 110 -17.45 18.52 10.25
N VAL A 111 -18.72 18.42 9.86
CA VAL A 111 -19.11 17.96 8.50
C VAL A 111 -18.50 18.88 7.43
N VAL A 112 -18.45 20.18 7.68
CA VAL A 112 -17.85 21.17 6.75
C VAL A 112 -16.35 20.96 6.64
N ASP A 113 -15.66 20.77 7.75
CA ASP A 113 -14.22 20.49 7.78
C ASP A 113 -13.92 19.15 7.07
N SER A 114 -14.80 18.15 7.20
CA SER A 114 -14.69 16.87 6.50
C SER A 114 -14.87 17.00 4.99
N MET A 115 -15.73 17.91 4.52
CA MET A 115 -15.84 18.23 3.09
C MET A 115 -14.59 18.92 2.55
N VAL A 116 -14.00 19.83 3.31
CA VAL A 116 -12.73 20.47 2.97
C VAL A 116 -11.61 19.42 2.90
N ALA A 117 -11.56 18.52 3.87
CA ALA A 117 -10.60 17.41 3.87
C ALA A 117 -10.81 16.45 2.69
N PHE A 118 -12.07 16.14 2.32
CA PHE A 118 -12.39 15.38 1.13
C PHE A 118 -11.83 16.01 -0.13
N LEU A 119 -12.13 17.30 -0.34
CA LEU A 119 -11.69 18.03 -1.53
C LEU A 119 -10.16 18.10 -1.59
N SER A 120 -9.52 18.39 -0.47
CA SER A 120 -8.06 18.46 -0.37
C SER A 120 -7.40 17.12 -0.69
N GLY A 121 -7.90 16.01 -0.13
CA GLY A 121 -7.40 14.66 -0.39
C GLY A 121 -7.65 14.20 -1.84
N PHE A 122 -8.81 14.56 -2.40
CA PHE A 122 -9.15 14.28 -3.79
C PHE A 122 -8.20 15.01 -4.75
N VAL A 123 -8.02 16.31 -4.57
CA VAL A 123 -7.14 17.14 -5.43
C VAL A 123 -5.68 16.73 -5.27
N LEU A 124 -5.23 16.45 -4.05
CA LEU A 124 -3.88 15.96 -3.78
C LEU A 124 -3.58 14.68 -4.56
N TYR A 125 -4.45 13.68 -4.44
CA TYR A 125 -4.21 12.39 -5.08
C TYR A 125 -4.30 12.49 -6.60
N PHE A 126 -5.22 13.31 -7.11
CA PHE A 126 -5.29 13.64 -8.52
C PHE A 126 -3.99 14.28 -9.01
N TYR A 127 -3.46 15.26 -8.27
CA TYR A 127 -2.19 15.91 -8.55
C TYR A 127 -1.04 14.89 -8.62
N LEU A 128 -0.93 14.02 -7.62
CA LEU A 128 0.11 13.00 -7.55
C LEU A 128 0.05 12.02 -8.74
N LEU A 129 -1.13 11.53 -9.09
CA LEU A 129 -1.30 10.51 -10.13
C LEU A 129 -1.18 11.06 -11.56
N TYR A 130 -1.72 12.25 -11.80
CA TYR A 130 -1.87 12.75 -13.17
C TYR A 130 -0.85 13.83 -13.54
N LEU A 131 -0.49 14.71 -12.62
CA LEU A 131 0.46 15.80 -12.90
C LEU A 131 1.90 15.38 -12.64
N LEU A 132 2.21 14.78 -11.49
CA LEU A 132 3.59 14.43 -11.17
C LEU A 132 4.08 13.17 -11.89
N ARG A 133 3.24 12.16 -12.08
CA ARG A 133 3.55 10.91 -12.83
C ARG A 133 4.97 10.37 -12.61
N GLY A 134 5.48 10.44 -11.39
CA GLY A 134 6.84 9.96 -11.08
C GLY A 134 7.99 10.82 -11.65
N ARG A 135 7.71 12.03 -12.09
CA ARG A 135 8.73 12.96 -12.66
C ARG A 135 9.62 13.63 -11.61
N MET A 136 9.22 13.58 -10.35
CA MET A 136 9.93 14.25 -9.25
C MET A 136 10.45 13.22 -8.24
N SER A 137 11.49 13.64 -7.47
CA SER A 137 11.96 12.83 -6.35
C SER A 137 10.89 12.73 -5.26
N LYS A 138 10.97 11.69 -4.40
CA LYS A 138 10.04 11.51 -3.26
C LYS A 138 9.95 12.77 -2.38
N ILE A 139 11.10 13.37 -2.09
CA ILE A 139 11.19 14.58 -1.26
C ILE A 139 10.44 15.74 -1.91
N ALA A 140 10.70 15.98 -3.20
CA ALA A 140 10.03 17.05 -3.93
C ALA A 140 8.51 16.83 -4.05
N THR A 141 8.09 15.56 -4.22
CA THR A 141 6.68 15.15 -4.26
C THR A 141 5.99 15.44 -2.92
N ASN A 142 6.63 15.09 -1.79
CA ASN A 142 6.09 15.34 -0.46
C ASN A 142 5.97 16.84 -0.17
N ILE A 143 7.01 17.62 -0.48
CA ILE A 143 7.00 19.06 -0.29
C ILE A 143 5.91 19.73 -1.13
N SER A 144 5.84 19.40 -2.43
CA SER A 144 4.83 19.99 -3.34
C SER A 144 3.41 19.56 -2.98
N GLY A 145 3.21 18.31 -2.55
CA GLY A 145 1.93 17.79 -2.08
C GLY A 145 1.47 18.50 -0.80
N GLY A 146 2.35 18.63 0.18
CA GLY A 146 2.07 19.35 1.43
C GLY A 146 1.74 20.82 1.18
N ALA A 147 2.53 21.50 0.35
CA ALA A 147 2.26 22.90 -0.03
C ALA A 147 0.89 23.05 -0.71
N LEU A 148 0.54 22.13 -1.63
CA LEU A 148 -0.76 22.14 -2.32
C LEU A 148 -1.92 22.00 -1.34
N VAL A 149 -1.86 21.04 -0.41
CA VAL A 149 -2.91 20.84 0.60
C VAL A 149 -3.07 22.06 1.49
N THR A 150 -1.97 22.63 1.96
CA THR A 150 -1.98 23.82 2.80
C THR A 150 -2.60 25.02 2.05
N LEU A 151 -2.23 25.23 0.80
CA LEU A 151 -2.81 26.31 -0.02
C LEU A 151 -4.32 26.14 -0.23
N ILE A 152 -4.78 24.92 -0.52
CA ILE A 152 -6.23 24.63 -0.67
C ILE A 152 -6.95 24.93 0.64
N ALA A 153 -6.43 24.44 1.77
CA ALA A 153 -7.05 24.64 3.07
C ALA A 153 -7.11 26.10 3.49
N VAL A 154 -6.02 26.85 3.29
CA VAL A 154 -5.98 28.29 3.56
C VAL A 154 -6.96 29.07 2.68
N PHE A 155 -7.02 28.72 1.40
CA PHE A 155 -7.94 29.38 0.46
C PHE A 155 -9.41 29.14 0.85
N LEU A 156 -9.78 27.90 1.19
CA LEU A 156 -11.13 27.57 1.60
C LEU A 156 -11.51 28.21 2.94
N TYR A 157 -10.56 28.27 3.89
CA TYR A 157 -10.76 28.97 5.15
C TYR A 157 -10.97 30.47 4.96
N GLN A 158 -10.18 31.13 4.12
CA GLN A 158 -10.35 32.55 3.80
C GLN A 158 -11.68 32.84 3.07
N ALA A 159 -12.18 31.86 2.32
CA ALA A 159 -13.52 31.91 1.71
C ALA A 159 -14.66 31.70 2.71
N GLY A 160 -14.37 31.52 4.00
CA GLY A 160 -15.36 31.29 5.05
C GLY A 160 -15.91 29.86 5.09
N ILE A 161 -15.21 28.91 4.46
CA ILE A 161 -15.59 27.51 4.41
C ILE A 161 -14.64 26.73 5.35
N GLY A 162 -15.19 26.23 6.48
CA GLY A 162 -14.44 25.49 7.49
C GLY A 162 -14.17 26.30 8.78
N HIS A 163 -14.19 25.61 9.93
CA HIS A 163 -14.04 26.21 11.23
C HIS A 163 -12.69 25.88 11.91
N HIS A 164 -12.08 24.74 11.53
CA HIS A 164 -10.84 24.24 12.13
C HIS A 164 -9.80 23.87 11.06
N LEU A 165 -9.07 24.88 10.61
CA LEU A 165 -8.03 24.75 9.57
C LEU A 165 -6.94 23.72 9.96
N ASP A 166 -6.53 23.73 11.23
CA ASP A 166 -5.52 22.86 11.80
C ASP A 166 -5.88 21.37 11.64
N LYS A 167 -7.13 21.01 11.85
CA LYS A 167 -7.62 19.64 11.70
C LYS A 167 -7.66 19.20 10.23
N ALA A 168 -8.21 20.04 9.35
CA ALA A 168 -8.30 19.73 7.93
C ALA A 168 -6.92 19.55 7.26
N VAL A 169 -5.93 20.38 7.61
CA VAL A 169 -4.57 20.31 7.06
C VAL A 169 -3.78 19.13 7.63
N SER A 170 -3.76 18.96 8.95
CA SER A 170 -2.95 17.94 9.61
C SER A 170 -3.31 16.52 9.13
N TYR A 171 -4.60 16.22 9.00
CA TYR A 171 -5.03 14.87 8.61
C TYR A 171 -4.86 14.60 7.12
N THR A 172 -5.03 15.59 6.28
CA THR A 172 -4.74 15.44 4.85
C THR A 172 -3.24 15.30 4.62
N HIS A 173 -2.40 16.02 5.38
CA HIS A 173 -0.95 15.99 5.26
C HIS A 173 -0.35 14.66 5.74
N LEU A 174 -0.83 14.09 6.85
CA LEU A 174 -0.42 12.76 7.33
C LEU A 174 -0.67 11.69 6.25
N ARG A 175 -1.82 11.72 5.60
CA ARG A 175 -2.14 10.78 4.53
C ARG A 175 -1.34 11.03 3.26
N ALA A 176 -0.97 12.27 2.96
CA ALA A 176 -0.09 12.59 1.84
C ALA A 176 1.28 11.93 1.98
N HIS A 177 1.84 11.92 3.18
CA HIS A 177 3.11 11.24 3.47
C HIS A 177 3.03 9.73 3.25
N GLU A 178 1.98 9.06 3.72
CA GLU A 178 1.79 7.63 3.49
C GLU A 178 1.59 7.31 1.99
N THR A 179 0.81 8.12 1.30
CA THR A 179 0.50 7.90 -0.12
C THR A 179 1.72 8.14 -1.00
N ALA A 180 2.49 9.21 -0.74
CA ALA A 180 3.70 9.51 -1.50
C ALA A 180 4.82 8.49 -1.22
N ALA A 181 4.92 7.96 0.01
CA ALA A 181 5.85 6.87 0.35
C ALA A 181 5.51 5.55 -0.40
N ASN A 182 4.25 5.35 -0.75
CA ASN A 182 3.75 4.13 -1.39
C ASN A 182 3.68 4.21 -2.93
N LEU A 183 3.86 5.38 -3.54
CA LEU A 183 3.75 5.58 -5.00
C LEU A 183 5.09 5.46 -5.75
N VAL A 184 6.20 5.15 -5.04
CA VAL A 184 7.54 5.06 -5.63
C VAL A 184 8.14 3.68 -5.49
#